data_cc677c446aa806350918e39050f68db6
#
_entry.id   cc677c446aa806350918e39050f68db6
#
_cell.length_a   1.000
_cell.length_b   1.000
_cell.length_c   1.000
_cell.angle_alpha   90.00
_cell.angle_beta   90.00
_cell.angle_gamma   90.00
#
_symmetry.space_group_name_H-M   'P 1'
#
loop_
_entity.id
_entity.type
_entity.pdbx_description
1 polymer ?
#
loop_
_entity_poly.entity_id
_entity_poly.type
_entity_poly.pdbx_seq_one_letter_code
_entity_poly.pdbx_strand_id
1 'polypeptide(L)'
;ENDHRQEHGKNSRKPATLIVVPTSLLHNWRREAKRFTTLAIAEYNSNTTFPKGHPEKFFNHFHLIFTTYGMMRNNIDILRSYTFEYIVLDESQNIKNNDSLTFRSVIQLQGKHRIALTGTPIENSLKDLWAQFRFLQPDLLGEESAFHKQFIIPIRQGNVRMEKRLQQIIAPFILRRSKSEVATNRRKTASATYYSSNPKTETDTICSAS
;
A
#
# COMPACT_ATOMS: atom_id res chain seq x y z
N GLU A 1 32.07 -30.84 -31.73
CA GLU A 1 31.94 -30.81 -30.26
C GLU A 1 31.28 -29.49 -29.85
N ASN A 2 29.99 -29.55 -29.60
CA ASN A 2 29.15 -28.40 -29.26
C ASN A 2 29.13 -28.21 -27.77
N ASP A 3 29.75 -27.14 -27.32
CA ASP A 3 29.75 -26.72 -25.91
C ASP A 3 28.47 -25.91 -25.65
N HIS A 4 27.39 -26.59 -25.31
CA HIS A 4 26.16 -25.98 -24.78
C HIS A 4 26.38 -25.66 -23.31
N ARG A 5 27.04 -24.55 -23.02
CA ARG A 5 26.98 -23.94 -21.68
C ARG A 5 25.58 -23.38 -21.47
N GLN A 6 24.77 -24.14 -20.75
CA GLN A 6 23.51 -23.67 -20.17
C GLN A 6 23.81 -22.45 -19.31
N GLU A 7 23.32 -21.30 -19.73
CA GLU A 7 23.23 -20.12 -18.89
C GLU A 7 22.29 -20.45 -17.72
N HIS A 8 22.89 -20.76 -16.59
CA HIS A 8 22.18 -20.93 -15.33
C HIS A 8 21.46 -19.61 -15.02
N GLY A 9 20.14 -19.72 -14.83
CA GLY A 9 19.19 -18.62 -14.66
C GLY A 9 19.70 -17.55 -13.70
N LYS A 10 19.74 -16.33 -14.19
CA LYS A 10 19.83 -15.12 -13.35
C LYS A 10 18.74 -15.24 -12.31
N ASN A 11 19.14 -15.47 -11.08
CA ASN A 11 18.28 -15.41 -9.91
C ASN A 11 17.81 -13.94 -9.81
N SER A 12 16.75 -13.60 -10.53
CA SER A 12 16.24 -12.23 -10.61
C SER A 12 15.60 -11.92 -9.28
N ARG A 13 16.38 -11.27 -8.42
CA ARG A 13 15.89 -10.76 -7.14
C ARG A 13 14.63 -9.93 -7.38
N LYS A 14 13.57 -10.21 -6.63
CA LYS A 14 12.35 -9.41 -6.69
C LYS A 14 12.66 -7.96 -6.35
N PRO A 15 11.99 -6.98 -7.01
CA PRO A 15 12.11 -5.58 -6.65
C PRO A 15 11.82 -5.32 -5.16
N ALA A 16 12.29 -4.20 -4.63
CA ALA A 16 12.04 -3.82 -3.25
C ALA A 16 10.57 -3.57 -2.96
N THR A 17 10.18 -3.75 -1.71
CA THR A 17 8.89 -3.29 -1.16
C THR A 17 9.08 -1.92 -0.51
N LEU A 18 8.29 -0.93 -0.91
CA LEU A 18 8.24 0.39 -0.28
C LEU A 18 7.14 0.42 0.78
N ILE A 19 7.49 0.81 2.00
CA ILE A 19 6.56 0.92 3.13
C ILE A 19 6.57 2.39 3.59
N VAL A 20 5.45 3.07 3.37
CA VAL A 20 5.26 4.48 3.72
C VAL A 20 4.45 4.57 5.00
N VAL A 21 5.05 5.18 6.01
CA VAL A 21 4.47 5.24 7.36
C VAL A 21 4.48 6.68 7.92
N PRO A 22 3.63 7.00 8.91
CA PRO A 22 3.79 8.20 9.70
C PRO A 22 5.16 8.25 10.38
N THR A 23 5.72 9.45 10.55
CA THR A 23 7.04 9.64 11.19
C THR A 23 7.11 9.01 12.58
N SER A 24 6.04 9.10 13.36
CA SER A 24 5.95 8.53 14.71
C SER A 24 6.01 7.00 14.74
N LEU A 25 5.64 6.32 13.64
CA LEU A 25 5.59 4.86 13.57
C LEU A 25 6.83 4.24 12.91
N LEU A 26 7.67 5.04 12.25
CA LEU A 26 8.81 4.58 11.48
C LEU A 26 9.77 3.69 12.30
N HIS A 27 10.09 4.14 13.53
CA HIS A 27 10.97 3.38 14.42
C HIS A 27 10.37 2.02 14.82
N ASN A 28 9.08 1.99 15.14
CA ASN A 28 8.38 0.77 15.51
C ASN A 28 8.36 -0.23 14.36
N TRP A 29 7.98 0.20 13.16
CA TRP A 29 7.97 -0.63 11.96
C TRP A 29 9.33 -1.28 11.68
N ARG A 30 10.41 -0.49 11.75
CA ARG A 30 11.77 -1.00 11.54
C ARG A 30 12.18 -2.01 12.62
N ARG A 31 11.85 -1.75 13.88
CA ARG A 31 12.15 -2.65 14.99
C ARG A 31 11.41 -3.97 14.82
N GLU A 32 10.13 -3.93 14.50
CA GLU A 32 9.33 -5.15 14.28
C GLU A 32 9.83 -5.91 13.04
N ALA A 33 10.12 -5.23 11.94
CA ALA A 33 10.66 -5.89 10.76
C ALA A 33 11.99 -6.62 11.06
N LYS A 34 12.91 -5.99 11.79
CA LYS A 34 14.16 -6.65 12.22
C LYS A 34 13.95 -7.86 13.14
N ARG A 35 12.85 -7.84 13.91
CA ARG A 35 12.51 -8.93 14.82
C ARG A 35 11.94 -10.15 14.08
N PHE A 36 11.13 -9.90 13.04
CA PHE A 36 10.36 -10.95 12.37
C PHE A 36 10.94 -11.41 11.04
N THR A 37 11.98 -10.76 10.52
CA THR A 37 12.58 -11.15 9.23
C THR A 37 14.08 -10.96 9.18
N THR A 38 14.74 -11.77 8.37
CA THR A 38 16.16 -11.66 8.00
C THR A 38 16.38 -10.88 6.71
N LEU A 39 15.34 -10.28 6.14
CA LEU A 39 15.40 -9.50 4.92
C LEU A 39 16.30 -8.26 5.09
N ALA A 40 16.98 -7.85 4.03
CA ALA A 40 17.75 -6.61 4.01
C ALA A 40 16.79 -5.40 4.06
N ILE A 41 16.94 -4.56 5.08
CA ILE A 41 16.06 -3.44 5.40
C ILE A 41 16.84 -2.13 5.27
N ALA A 42 16.24 -1.14 4.63
CA ALA A 42 16.73 0.24 4.61
C ALA A 42 15.66 1.23 5.10
N GLU A 43 16.14 2.39 5.53
CA GLU A 43 15.33 3.59 5.69
C GLU A 43 15.73 4.58 4.60
N TYR A 44 14.75 5.05 3.85
CA TYR A 44 14.92 6.14 2.90
C TYR A 44 14.60 7.46 3.59
N ASN A 45 15.62 8.28 3.80
CA ASN A 45 15.54 9.57 4.49
C ASN A 45 16.49 10.60 3.85
N SER A 46 16.56 11.80 4.42
CA SER A 46 17.39 12.92 3.90
C SER A 46 18.89 12.60 3.80
N ASN A 47 19.36 11.64 4.59
CA ASN A 47 20.78 11.24 4.60
C ASN A 47 21.07 10.07 3.64
N THR A 48 20.04 9.58 2.91
CA THR A 48 20.24 8.50 1.95
C THR A 48 21.08 8.98 0.78
N THR A 49 22.19 8.29 0.55
CA THR A 49 23.06 8.51 -0.60
C THR A 49 22.88 7.39 -1.62
N PHE A 50 22.92 7.75 -2.89
CA PHE A 50 22.80 6.78 -3.97
C PHE A 50 24.16 6.43 -4.55
N PRO A 51 24.48 5.13 -4.74
CA PRO A 51 25.72 4.71 -5.38
C PRO A 51 25.89 5.37 -6.74
N LYS A 52 26.92 6.22 -6.90
CA LYS A 52 27.24 6.94 -8.16
C LYS A 52 26.03 7.65 -8.81
N GLY A 53 25.08 8.17 -8.02
CA GLY A 53 23.88 8.82 -8.54
C GLY A 53 22.84 7.88 -9.15
N HIS A 54 22.89 6.57 -8.87
CA HIS A 54 22.00 5.52 -9.36
C HIS A 54 21.02 5.04 -8.28
N PRO A 55 19.83 5.66 -8.14
CA PRO A 55 18.84 5.28 -7.12
C PRO A 55 18.40 3.80 -7.23
N GLU A 56 18.31 3.28 -8.44
CA GLU A 56 17.90 1.89 -8.69
C GLU A 56 18.85 0.87 -8.04
N LYS A 57 20.16 1.18 -7.92
CA LYS A 57 21.13 0.32 -7.24
C LYS A 57 20.86 0.25 -5.74
N PHE A 58 20.48 1.39 -5.14
CA PHE A 58 20.04 1.42 -3.75
C PHE A 58 18.77 0.57 -3.56
N PHE A 59 17.74 0.81 -4.36
CA PHE A 59 16.48 0.07 -4.23
C PHE A 59 16.67 -1.43 -4.47
N ASN A 60 17.47 -1.83 -5.43
CA ASN A 60 17.77 -3.24 -5.70
C ASN A 60 18.61 -3.92 -4.62
N HIS A 61 19.27 -3.17 -3.74
CA HIS A 61 20.08 -3.75 -2.66
C HIS A 61 19.24 -4.21 -1.48
N PHE A 62 18.07 -3.62 -1.25
CA PHE A 62 17.21 -3.90 -0.11
C PHE A 62 15.94 -4.65 -0.51
N HIS A 63 15.34 -5.38 0.45
CA HIS A 63 14.05 -6.02 0.26
C HIS A 63 12.91 -5.15 0.77
N LEU A 64 13.11 -4.48 1.91
CA LEU A 64 12.16 -3.59 2.54
C LEU A 64 12.78 -2.21 2.67
N ILE A 65 12.07 -1.20 2.20
CA ILE A 65 12.47 0.20 2.28
C ILE A 65 11.38 0.96 2.99
N PHE A 66 11.72 1.47 4.17
CA PHE A 66 10.83 2.28 4.98
C PHE A 66 11.06 3.77 4.71
N THR A 67 9.98 4.52 4.56
CA THR A 67 10.03 5.97 4.44
C THR A 67 8.81 6.62 5.08
N THR A 68 8.81 7.93 5.20
CA THR A 68 7.66 8.68 5.71
C THR A 68 6.89 9.35 4.56
N TYR A 69 5.62 9.72 4.80
CA TYR A 69 4.82 10.48 3.84
C TYR A 69 5.50 11.79 3.41
N GLY A 70 6.15 12.49 4.35
CA GLY A 70 6.90 13.71 4.07
C GLY A 70 8.09 13.48 3.13
N MET A 71 8.89 12.44 3.43
CA MET A 71 10.04 12.07 2.59
C MET A 71 9.62 11.60 1.22
N MET A 72 8.59 10.74 1.14
CA MET A 72 8.03 10.29 -0.12
C MET A 72 7.59 11.48 -0.99
N ARG A 73 6.83 12.42 -0.43
CA ARG A 73 6.35 13.61 -1.14
C ARG A 73 7.50 14.47 -1.67
N ASN A 74 8.52 14.71 -0.84
CA ASN A 74 9.63 15.59 -1.19
C ASN A 74 10.60 14.96 -2.23
N ASN A 75 10.56 13.64 -2.39
CA ASN A 75 11.46 12.90 -3.27
C ASN A 75 10.70 12.04 -4.29
N ILE A 76 9.51 12.46 -4.65
CA ILE A 76 8.64 11.66 -5.54
C ILE A 76 9.29 11.38 -6.90
N ASP A 77 10.06 12.31 -7.45
CA ASP A 77 10.71 12.15 -8.75
C ASP A 77 11.69 10.96 -8.76
N ILE A 78 12.38 10.72 -7.64
CA ILE A 78 13.26 9.57 -7.48
C ILE A 78 12.45 8.29 -7.29
N LEU A 79 11.44 8.32 -6.41
CA LEU A 79 10.67 7.13 -6.08
C LEU A 79 9.79 6.64 -7.23
N ARG A 80 9.22 7.55 -8.04
CA ARG A 80 8.39 7.18 -9.20
C ARG A 80 9.19 6.58 -10.36
N SER A 81 10.51 6.76 -10.39
CA SER A 81 11.37 6.17 -11.43
C SER A 81 11.66 4.68 -11.22
N TYR A 82 11.27 4.12 -10.06
CA TYR A 82 11.49 2.72 -9.72
C TYR A 82 10.16 1.98 -9.55
N THR A 83 10.07 0.77 -10.12
CA THR A 83 8.90 -0.10 -9.96
C THR A 83 9.10 -1.03 -8.77
N PHE A 84 8.38 -0.78 -7.68
CA PHE A 84 8.39 -1.60 -6.47
C PHE A 84 7.60 -2.89 -6.65
N GLU A 85 7.94 -3.95 -5.91
CA GLU A 85 7.13 -5.16 -5.86
C GLU A 85 5.80 -4.89 -5.14
N TYR A 86 5.90 -4.31 -3.93
CA TYR A 86 4.75 -3.83 -3.16
C TYR A 86 4.95 -2.38 -2.77
N ILE A 87 3.85 -1.64 -2.71
CA ILE A 87 3.77 -0.34 -2.04
C ILE A 87 2.74 -0.49 -0.92
N VAL A 88 3.20 -0.31 0.32
CA VAL A 88 2.39 -0.40 1.52
C VAL A 88 2.25 0.99 2.13
N LEU A 89 1.02 1.45 2.33
CA LEU A 89 0.72 2.69 3.05
C LEU A 89 0.15 2.34 4.42
N ASP A 90 0.83 2.74 5.48
CA ASP A 90 0.28 2.64 6.83
C ASP A 90 -0.41 3.95 7.22
N GLU A 91 -1.46 3.86 8.03
CA GLU A 91 -2.36 4.96 8.34
C GLU A 91 -2.83 5.67 7.05
N SER A 92 -3.38 4.89 6.13
CA SER A 92 -3.71 5.34 4.75
C SER A 92 -4.73 6.49 4.70
N GLN A 93 -5.39 6.86 5.82
CA GLN A 93 -6.18 8.09 5.89
C GLN A 93 -5.35 9.36 5.62
N ASN A 94 -4.01 9.27 5.61
CA ASN A 94 -3.14 10.38 5.18
C ASN A 94 -3.33 10.77 3.71
N ILE A 95 -3.94 9.91 2.89
CA ILE A 95 -4.24 10.17 1.48
C ILE A 95 -5.74 10.46 1.21
N LYS A 96 -6.57 10.66 2.23
CA LYS A 96 -8.01 10.90 2.08
C LYS A 96 -8.36 12.16 1.29
N ASN A 97 -7.53 13.19 1.38
CA ASN A 97 -7.72 14.42 0.62
C ASN A 97 -7.01 14.31 -0.74
N ASN A 98 -7.80 14.14 -1.81
CA ASN A 98 -7.35 14.04 -3.19
C ASN A 98 -6.67 15.31 -3.74
N ASP A 99 -6.92 16.48 -3.13
CA ASP A 99 -6.25 17.73 -3.48
C ASP A 99 -4.89 17.89 -2.81
N SER A 100 -4.57 17.05 -1.82
CA SER A 100 -3.32 17.13 -1.10
C SER A 100 -2.10 16.76 -1.94
N LEU A 101 -0.96 17.39 -1.66
CA LEU A 101 0.31 17.02 -2.28
C LEU A 101 0.69 15.57 -1.98
N THR A 102 0.31 15.07 -0.80
CA THR A 102 0.55 13.67 -0.40
C THR A 102 -0.19 12.70 -1.31
N PHE A 103 -1.46 12.92 -1.56
CA PHE A 103 -2.25 12.09 -2.48
C PHE A 103 -1.66 12.14 -3.89
N ARG A 104 -1.40 13.34 -4.43
CA ARG A 104 -0.83 13.53 -5.77
C ARG A 104 0.54 12.86 -5.92
N SER A 105 1.33 12.77 -4.86
CA SER A 105 2.60 12.06 -4.90
C SER A 105 2.40 10.54 -4.85
N VAL A 106 1.55 10.05 -3.95
CA VAL A 106 1.33 8.60 -3.78
C VAL A 106 0.82 7.93 -5.06
N ILE A 107 -0.08 8.57 -5.79
CA ILE A 107 -0.63 8.00 -7.05
C ILE A 107 0.41 7.90 -8.18
N GLN A 108 1.54 8.63 -8.09
CA GLN A 108 2.64 8.55 -9.07
C GLN A 108 3.59 7.38 -8.82
N LEU A 109 3.55 6.77 -7.63
CA LEU A 109 4.42 5.64 -7.32
C LEU A 109 4.10 4.45 -8.22
N GLN A 110 5.16 3.79 -8.71
CA GLN A 110 5.05 2.59 -9.54
C GLN A 110 5.22 1.34 -8.69
N GLY A 111 4.22 0.49 -8.65
CA GLY A 111 4.25 -0.76 -7.89
C GLY A 111 3.37 -1.81 -8.52
N LYS A 112 3.82 -3.09 -8.48
CA LYS A 112 3.03 -4.22 -9.00
C LYS A 112 1.82 -4.49 -8.12
N HIS A 113 2.00 -4.35 -6.81
CA HIS A 113 0.95 -4.56 -5.81
C HIS A 113 0.87 -3.36 -4.87
N ARG A 114 -0.33 -3.05 -4.41
CA ARG A 114 -0.59 -1.92 -3.52
C ARG A 114 -1.43 -2.36 -2.34
N ILE A 115 -1.04 -1.94 -1.15
CA ILE A 115 -1.70 -2.26 0.12
C ILE A 115 -1.90 -0.96 0.89
N ALA A 116 -3.08 -0.77 1.42
CA ALA A 116 -3.41 0.33 2.31
C ALA A 116 -3.87 -0.22 3.66
N LEU A 117 -3.20 0.19 4.73
CA LEU A 117 -3.51 -0.18 6.11
C LEU A 117 -4.13 1.03 6.80
N THR A 118 -5.21 0.82 7.53
CA THR A 118 -5.82 1.88 8.35
C THR A 118 -6.49 1.31 9.59
N GLY A 119 -6.31 1.98 10.70
CA GLY A 119 -7.02 1.70 11.94
C GLY A 119 -8.40 2.35 12.02
N THR A 120 -8.71 3.29 11.11
CA THR A 120 -10.01 3.96 11.05
C THR A 120 -10.87 3.37 9.96
N PRO A 121 -12.13 2.96 10.25
CA PRO A 121 -13.06 2.49 9.24
C PRO A 121 -13.30 3.58 8.17
N ILE A 122 -13.59 3.15 6.94
CA ILE A 122 -13.95 4.05 5.80
C ILE A 122 -15.29 4.77 6.03
N GLU A 123 -15.87 4.68 7.19
CA GLU A 123 -17.24 5.15 7.49
C GLU A 123 -17.43 6.66 7.34
N ASN A 124 -16.35 7.45 7.22
CA ASN A 124 -16.44 8.91 7.32
C ASN A 124 -16.76 9.62 5.99
N SER A 125 -16.39 9.08 4.84
CA SER A 125 -16.68 9.74 3.57
C SER A 125 -16.49 8.82 2.35
N LEU A 126 -17.46 8.85 1.43
CA LEU A 126 -17.33 8.19 0.14
C LEU A 126 -16.19 8.79 -0.71
N LYS A 127 -15.81 10.05 -0.47
CA LYS A 127 -14.64 10.65 -1.11
C LYS A 127 -13.33 10.04 -0.61
N ASP A 128 -13.23 9.78 0.70
CA ASP A 128 -12.05 9.14 1.29
C ASP A 128 -11.89 7.71 0.75
N LEU A 129 -13.01 7.00 0.60
CA LEU A 129 -13.05 5.69 -0.06
C LEU A 129 -12.52 5.77 -1.49
N TRP A 130 -13.01 6.72 -2.29
CA TRP A 130 -12.55 6.90 -3.66
C TRP A 130 -11.05 7.18 -3.72
N ALA A 131 -10.53 8.06 -2.87
CA ALA A 131 -9.11 8.39 -2.83
C ALA A 131 -8.23 7.17 -2.53
N GLN A 132 -8.65 6.33 -1.57
CA GLN A 132 -7.94 5.10 -1.26
C GLN A 132 -7.97 4.10 -2.43
N PHE A 133 -9.12 3.92 -3.06
CA PHE A 133 -9.24 3.03 -4.22
C PHE A 133 -8.54 3.58 -5.47
N ARG A 134 -8.46 4.91 -5.64
CA ARG A 134 -7.63 5.51 -6.70
C ARG A 134 -6.15 5.16 -6.55
N PHE A 135 -5.66 5.02 -5.33
CA PHE A 135 -4.32 4.48 -5.09
C PHE A 135 -4.27 2.97 -5.33
N LEU A 136 -5.19 2.19 -4.77
CA LEU A 136 -5.14 0.72 -4.81
C LEU A 136 -5.38 0.16 -6.20
N GLN A 137 -6.44 0.63 -6.86
CA GLN A 137 -6.93 0.19 -8.16
C GLN A 137 -7.41 1.40 -8.95
N PRO A 138 -6.55 2.08 -9.68
CA PRO A 138 -6.86 3.35 -10.34
C PRO A 138 -8.11 3.34 -11.23
N ASP A 139 -8.40 2.19 -11.86
CA ASP A 139 -9.49 2.08 -12.84
C ASP A 139 -10.81 1.53 -12.25
N LEU A 140 -10.78 1.03 -10.99
CA LEU A 140 -11.94 0.33 -10.41
C LEU A 140 -13.16 1.23 -10.21
N LEU A 141 -12.96 2.43 -9.67
CA LEU A 141 -14.03 3.38 -9.36
C LEU A 141 -14.11 4.54 -10.37
N GLY A 142 -13.23 4.55 -11.37
CA GLY A 142 -13.16 5.58 -12.41
C GLY A 142 -12.71 6.94 -11.89
N GLU A 143 -12.97 7.98 -12.69
CA GLU A 143 -12.64 9.37 -12.34
C GLU A 143 -13.56 9.92 -11.24
N GLU A 144 -13.05 10.85 -10.42
CA GLU A 144 -13.78 11.44 -9.28
C GLU A 144 -15.15 11.98 -9.66
N SER A 145 -15.23 12.70 -10.77
CA SER A 145 -16.48 13.33 -11.25
C SER A 145 -17.54 12.28 -11.62
N ALA A 146 -17.12 11.16 -12.23
CA ALA A 146 -18.00 10.05 -12.56
C ALA A 146 -18.45 9.32 -11.29
N PHE A 147 -17.55 9.02 -10.38
CA PHE A 147 -17.86 8.40 -9.09
C PHE A 147 -18.81 9.25 -8.25
N HIS A 148 -18.60 10.58 -8.24
CA HIS A 148 -19.48 11.51 -7.54
C HIS A 148 -20.92 11.46 -8.06
N LYS A 149 -21.11 11.49 -9.39
CA LYS A 149 -22.44 11.40 -10.03
C LYS A 149 -23.09 10.03 -9.84
N GLN A 150 -22.31 8.98 -9.97
CA GLN A 150 -22.83 7.59 -9.96
C GLN A 150 -23.13 7.07 -8.57
N PHE A 151 -22.30 7.42 -7.57
CA PHE A 151 -22.40 6.84 -6.22
C PHE A 151 -22.65 7.90 -5.15
N ILE A 152 -21.87 9.00 -5.09
CA ILE A 152 -21.97 9.93 -3.96
C ILE A 152 -23.35 10.60 -3.91
N ILE A 153 -23.82 11.17 -5.03
CA ILE A 153 -25.13 11.85 -5.08
C ILE A 153 -26.26 10.89 -4.75
N PRO A 154 -26.42 9.73 -5.45
CA PRO A 154 -27.53 8.82 -5.17
C PRO A 154 -27.51 8.26 -3.73
N ILE A 155 -26.35 7.88 -3.22
CA ILE A 155 -26.25 7.34 -1.85
C ILE A 155 -26.65 8.39 -0.81
N ARG A 156 -26.21 9.64 -0.98
CA ARG A 156 -26.63 10.75 -0.12
C ARG A 156 -28.13 11.02 -0.16
N GLN A 157 -28.79 10.69 -1.26
CA GLN A 157 -30.23 10.77 -1.43
C GLN A 157 -30.97 9.52 -0.92
N GLY A 158 -30.28 8.59 -0.26
CA GLY A 158 -30.86 7.39 0.33
C GLY A 158 -31.03 6.21 -0.65
N ASN A 159 -30.34 6.20 -1.79
CA ASN A 159 -30.42 5.10 -2.76
C ASN A 159 -29.64 3.87 -2.28
N VAL A 160 -30.32 2.99 -1.54
CA VAL A 160 -29.76 1.75 -0.98
C VAL A 160 -29.22 0.80 -2.06
N ARG A 161 -29.80 0.83 -3.29
CA ARG A 161 -29.32 -0.01 -4.40
C ARG A 161 -27.91 0.38 -4.83
N MET A 162 -27.63 1.68 -4.92
CA MET A 162 -26.29 2.17 -5.29
C MET A 162 -25.28 1.92 -4.18
N GLU A 163 -25.67 2.05 -2.93
CA GLU A 163 -24.83 1.70 -1.79
C GLU A 163 -24.43 0.22 -1.81
N LYS A 164 -25.40 -0.70 -1.95
CA LYS A 164 -25.12 -2.14 -2.07
C LYS A 164 -24.23 -2.45 -3.27
N ARG A 165 -24.47 -1.80 -4.42
CA ARG A 165 -23.63 -1.99 -5.60
C ARG A 165 -22.18 -1.58 -5.34
N LEU A 166 -21.95 -0.43 -4.71
CA LEU A 166 -20.60 0.01 -4.34
C LEU A 166 -19.94 -0.99 -3.39
N GLN A 167 -20.65 -1.43 -2.36
CA GLN A 167 -20.17 -2.45 -1.42
C GLN A 167 -19.74 -3.74 -2.13
N GLN A 168 -20.53 -4.23 -3.09
CA GLN A 168 -20.19 -5.42 -3.88
C GLN A 168 -18.92 -5.23 -4.72
N ILE A 169 -18.72 -4.05 -5.31
CA ILE A 169 -17.53 -3.73 -6.12
C ILE A 169 -16.27 -3.78 -5.25
N ILE A 170 -16.32 -3.20 -4.06
CA ILE A 170 -15.13 -3.03 -3.22
C ILE A 170 -14.86 -4.22 -2.29
N ALA A 171 -15.86 -5.05 -1.99
CA ALA A 171 -15.75 -6.16 -1.03
C ALA A 171 -14.58 -7.13 -1.29
N PRO A 172 -14.25 -7.51 -2.54
CA PRO A 172 -13.12 -8.40 -2.80
C PRO A 172 -11.76 -7.85 -2.37
N PHE A 173 -11.63 -6.53 -2.27
CA PHE A 173 -10.37 -5.83 -1.98
C PHE A 173 -10.23 -5.45 -0.50
N ILE A 174 -11.26 -5.66 0.33
CA ILE A 174 -11.27 -5.24 1.73
C ILE A 174 -11.13 -6.46 2.63
N LEU A 175 -10.16 -6.41 3.54
CA LEU A 175 -10.07 -7.33 4.66
C LEU A 175 -10.22 -6.52 5.96
N ARG A 176 -11.34 -6.72 6.67
CA ARG A 176 -11.59 -6.11 7.97
C ARG A 176 -11.47 -7.19 9.06
N ARG A 177 -10.72 -6.90 10.11
CA ARG A 177 -10.65 -7.71 11.33
C ARG A 177 -11.11 -6.86 12.52
N SER A 178 -12.11 -7.29 13.25
CA SER A 178 -12.57 -6.62 14.46
C SER A 178 -11.76 -7.09 15.68
N LYS A 179 -11.66 -6.24 16.71
CA LYS A 179 -10.98 -6.61 17.97
C LYS A 179 -11.60 -7.84 18.64
N SER A 180 -12.90 -8.09 18.46
CA SER A 180 -13.60 -9.25 19.01
C SER A 180 -13.19 -10.57 18.37
N GLU A 181 -12.84 -10.57 17.09
CA GLU A 181 -12.38 -11.76 16.37
C GLU A 181 -10.93 -12.14 16.72
N VAL A 182 -10.14 -11.16 17.19
CA VAL A 182 -8.73 -11.36 17.56
C VAL A 182 -8.58 -11.71 19.06
N ALA A 183 -9.57 -11.39 19.90
CA ALA A 183 -9.54 -11.62 21.35
C ALA A 183 -9.55 -13.10 21.77
N THR A 184 -9.86 -14.02 20.85
CA THR A 184 -9.78 -15.47 21.12
C THR A 184 -8.35 -15.99 21.03
N ASN A 185 -7.41 -15.24 20.43
CA ASN A 185 -5.98 -15.52 20.42
C ASN A 185 -5.22 -14.39 21.13
N ARG A 186 -4.79 -14.66 22.35
CA ARG A 186 -4.08 -13.77 23.26
C ARG A 186 -3.05 -12.88 22.55
N ARG A 187 -3.35 -11.61 22.34
CA ARG A 187 -2.55 -10.38 22.57
C ARG A 187 -3.32 -9.20 21.97
N LYS A 188 -3.36 -8.09 22.69
CA LYS A 188 -4.05 -6.84 22.32
C LYS A 188 -3.49 -6.29 20.98
N THR A 189 -4.07 -6.67 19.87
CA THR A 189 -3.82 -6.07 18.57
C THR A 189 -4.98 -5.15 18.21
N ALA A 190 -4.64 -3.95 17.79
CA ALA A 190 -5.62 -2.99 17.29
C ALA A 190 -6.37 -3.58 16.08
N SER A 191 -7.64 -3.28 15.93
CA SER A 191 -8.38 -3.62 14.72
C SER A 191 -7.75 -2.88 13.54
N ALA A 192 -7.32 -3.61 12.52
CA ALA A 192 -6.77 -3.02 11.31
C ALA A 192 -7.65 -3.40 10.12
N THR A 193 -7.89 -2.45 9.23
CA THR A 193 -8.54 -2.69 7.95
C THR A 193 -7.47 -2.66 6.86
N TYR A 194 -7.41 -3.71 6.05
CA TYR A 194 -6.44 -3.87 4.99
C TYR A 194 -7.15 -3.79 3.65
N TYR A 195 -6.55 -3.06 2.71
CA TYR A 195 -6.98 -2.99 1.32
C TYR A 195 -5.85 -3.47 0.43
N SER A 196 -6.16 -4.30 -0.54
CA SER A 196 -5.19 -4.83 -1.49
C SER A 196 -5.63 -4.57 -2.92
N SER A 197 -4.67 -4.33 -3.80
CA SER A 197 -4.90 -4.22 -5.24
C SER A 197 -5.25 -5.57 -5.89
N ASN A 198 -5.01 -6.69 -5.20
CA ASN A 198 -5.40 -8.00 -5.70
C ASN A 198 -6.73 -8.43 -5.06
N PRO A 199 -7.72 -8.92 -5.85
CA PRO A 199 -8.90 -9.56 -5.27
C PRO A 199 -8.46 -10.79 -4.48
N LYS A 200 -9.14 -11.08 -3.37
CA LYS A 200 -8.88 -12.26 -2.56
C LYS A 200 -9.09 -13.52 -3.40
N THR A 201 -8.03 -14.30 -3.60
CA THR A 201 -8.14 -15.70 -3.95
C THR A 201 -8.18 -16.49 -2.64
N GLU A 202 -8.95 -17.60 -2.59
CA GLU A 202 -9.15 -18.42 -1.37
C GLU A 202 -7.85 -18.96 -0.73
N THR A 203 -6.72 -18.80 -1.40
CA THR A 203 -5.40 -19.29 -0.96
C THR A 203 -4.50 -18.25 -0.30
N ASP A 204 -4.86 -16.96 -0.31
CA ASP A 204 -4.00 -15.92 0.28
C ASP A 204 -4.37 -15.62 1.74
N THR A 205 -4.28 -16.65 2.59
CA THR A 205 -4.14 -16.48 4.03
C THR A 205 -2.70 -16.09 4.31
N ILE A 206 -2.34 -14.84 4.05
CA ILE A 206 -0.99 -14.35 4.34
C ILE A 206 -1.01 -13.41 5.53
N CYS A 207 -0.28 -13.86 6.52
CA CYS A 207 0.26 -13.19 7.70
C CYS A 207 -0.73 -12.62 8.70
N SER A 208 -1.22 -13.50 9.53
CA SER A 208 -1.34 -13.18 10.96
C SER A 208 0.06 -12.88 11.49
N ALA A 209 0.42 -11.61 11.61
CA ALA A 209 1.49 -11.24 12.52
C ALA A 209 1.02 -11.55 13.93
N SER A 210 1.51 -12.63 14.47
CA SER A 210 1.41 -13.01 15.89
C SER A 210 2.21 -12.05 16.73
#